data_92b6e64b31b9ecb747b47eb6a4d7bc12
#
_entry.id   92b6e64b31b9ecb747b47eb6a4d7bc12
#
_cell.length_a   1.000
_cell.length_b   1.000
_cell.length_c   1.000
_cell.angle_alpha   90.00
_cell.angle_beta   90.00
_cell.angle_gamma   90.00
#
_symmetry.space_group_name_H-M   'P 1'
#
loop_
_entity.id
_entity.type
_entity.pdbx_description
1 polymer ?
#
loop_
_entity_poly.entity_id
_entity_poly.type
_entity_poly.pdbx_seq_one_letter_code
_entity_poly.pdbx_strand_id
1 'polypeptide(L)'
;MTKCSLFFARIISIALFFWLRTSDAEQIPDSTIHFTDVTDSSKILFRHQDGGTGQRYLPEHMGAGLCSFDADNDGLVDVYLLNGAELPGAEINPQPSDQFYRNVGSFRFQNATVPSGLQELSYSLGVTAADFDNDGFQDLFVNNFGKNRLFKNNGDGTFADITEIAGVADGEKFGAGTTFLDIEGDGLLDLFVGNYVNFSFERHHQLAPSAHPYSPGPKDYAPTPDTLFKNNGDGTFSDVSEQAGIFSVAGPSMGVVAGDFDFDQDSDIFVACDGAPNLLYVNNGKGKFTEEAMLSGVAVDSRGIANGSMGVDSADLNGDGLVDLLVTDYSEQQPEFFRNLSPGGIFEDFSRLSQIGTEAYPHVNWGVGTFDLDCDGDIDAFICNGHLLENAKEIEPQTDFGVPNTVMENVGHSKFRSVTARSGEALEQARSSRGAAFDDFDGDGKLDVVILNCDAEAQVLRNSSQNDNSWLILDLISTSANRDAIGAKVWVHVHGKRLFVERINGRGYQSHYSKRIHFGLGNVNSIDRVEVLWPGKQNLRTVIENVPANQIKTIIEDH
;
A
#
# COMPACT_ATOMS: atom_id res chain seq x y z
N MET A 1 32.96 30.88 65.77
CA MET A 1 31.74 30.08 65.54
C MET A 1 30.69 30.95 64.89
N THR A 2 30.81 31.38 63.66
CA THR A 2 29.75 32.13 62.93
C THR A 2 30.14 32.29 61.47
N LYS A 3 30.21 31.20 60.72
CA LYS A 3 30.31 31.22 59.22
C LYS A 3 29.78 29.98 58.52
N CYS A 4 29.02 29.10 59.21
CA CYS A 4 28.54 27.84 58.66
C CYS A 4 27.00 27.77 58.47
N SER A 5 26.22 28.79 58.83
CA SER A 5 24.76 28.78 58.76
C SER A 5 24.12 29.49 57.56
N LEU A 6 24.93 30.14 56.68
CA LEU A 6 24.41 30.86 55.50
C LEU A 6 24.55 30.08 54.18
N PHE A 7 25.18 28.90 54.20
CA PHE A 7 25.35 28.10 52.98
C PHE A 7 24.24 27.04 52.79
N PHE A 8 23.56 26.66 53.87
CA PHE A 8 22.47 25.69 53.81
C PHE A 8 21.11 26.28 53.43
N ALA A 9 20.90 27.59 53.62
CA ALA A 9 19.62 28.22 53.28
C ALA A 9 19.50 28.56 51.76
N ARG A 10 20.59 28.58 51.01
CA ARG A 10 20.57 28.85 49.56
C ARG A 10 20.42 27.62 48.71
N ILE A 11 20.73 26.42 49.20
CA ILE A 11 20.57 25.14 48.47
C ILE A 11 19.13 24.64 48.56
N ILE A 12 18.38 24.94 49.63
CA ILE A 12 16.98 24.56 49.76
C ILE A 12 16.04 25.42 48.89
N SER A 13 16.37 26.69 48.64
CA SER A 13 15.57 27.55 47.75
C SER A 13 15.74 27.25 46.26
N ILE A 14 16.83 26.60 45.84
CA ILE A 14 17.02 26.20 44.43
C ILE A 14 16.38 24.85 44.16
N ALA A 15 16.27 23.97 45.15
CA ALA A 15 15.59 22.70 45.04
C ALA A 15 14.05 22.81 45.02
N LEU A 16 13.46 23.88 45.62
CA LEU A 16 12.00 24.10 45.58
C LEU A 16 11.49 24.78 44.29
N PHE A 17 12.36 25.39 43.50
CA PHE A 17 11.98 26.01 42.22
C PHE A 17 12.06 25.05 41.05
N PHE A 18 12.64 23.84 41.20
CA PHE A 18 12.68 22.80 40.18
C PHE A 18 11.56 21.76 40.34
N TRP A 19 10.69 21.85 41.34
CA TRP A 19 9.62 20.85 41.60
C TRP A 19 8.21 21.36 41.29
N LEU A 20 8.06 22.51 40.62
CA LEU A 20 6.76 23.07 40.20
C LEU A 20 6.73 23.40 38.69
N ARG A 21 7.43 22.64 37.87
CA ARG A 21 7.00 22.33 36.52
C ARG A 21 6.52 20.88 36.54
N THR A 22 5.34 20.68 37.10
CA THR A 22 4.48 19.60 36.60
C THR A 22 4.32 19.91 35.12
N SER A 23 4.95 19.09 34.27
CA SER A 23 4.54 18.98 32.90
C SER A 23 3.03 18.87 32.89
N ASP A 24 2.33 19.85 32.40
CA ASP A 24 1.08 19.58 31.69
C ASP A 24 1.51 18.63 30.57
N ALA A 25 1.50 17.33 30.83
CA ALA A 25 1.41 16.35 29.79
C ALA A 25 0.08 16.71 29.12
N GLU A 26 0.12 17.33 27.95
CA GLU A 26 -1.05 17.48 27.11
C GLU A 26 -1.71 16.10 27.11
N GLN A 27 -2.91 16.02 27.67
CA GLN A 27 -3.69 14.79 27.59
C GLN A 27 -4.03 14.62 26.13
N ILE A 28 -3.33 13.68 25.48
CA ILE A 28 -3.68 13.27 24.12
C ILE A 28 -5.12 12.78 24.18
N PRO A 29 -6.04 13.36 23.39
CA PRO A 29 -7.44 12.95 23.36
C PRO A 29 -7.58 11.45 23.13
N ASP A 30 -8.71 10.89 23.54
CA ASP A 30 -9.04 9.52 23.13
C ASP A 30 -9.19 9.47 21.60
N SER A 31 -8.71 8.37 20.98
CA SER A 31 -8.86 8.16 19.55
C SER A 31 -10.32 8.08 19.15
N THR A 32 -10.62 8.64 18.00
CA THR A 32 -11.96 8.54 17.38
C THR A 32 -12.04 7.47 16.31
N ILE A 33 -10.90 6.88 15.90
CA ILE A 33 -10.83 5.83 14.89
C ILE A 33 -11.60 4.59 15.35
N HIS A 34 -12.58 4.18 14.58
CA HIS A 34 -13.42 3.03 14.89
C HIS A 34 -13.89 2.30 13.64
N PHE A 35 -13.78 0.98 13.64
CA PHE A 35 -14.23 0.12 12.55
C PHE A 35 -15.34 -0.84 12.98
N THR A 36 -16.30 -1.06 12.10
CA THR A 36 -17.39 -2.03 12.26
C THR A 36 -17.29 -3.08 11.17
N ASP A 37 -17.34 -4.35 11.52
CA ASP A 37 -17.39 -5.45 10.56
C ASP A 37 -18.76 -5.46 9.85
N VAL A 38 -18.74 -5.26 8.54
CA VAL A 38 -19.93 -5.26 7.68
C VAL A 38 -19.87 -6.37 6.62
N THR A 39 -18.98 -7.34 6.77
CA THR A 39 -18.73 -8.41 5.81
C THR A 39 -20.04 -9.09 5.38
N ASP A 40 -20.84 -9.56 6.32
CA ASP A 40 -22.12 -10.25 6.02
C ASP A 40 -23.11 -9.37 5.26
N SER A 41 -23.19 -8.08 5.63
CA SER A 41 -24.12 -7.13 5.02
C SER A 41 -23.63 -6.64 3.65
N SER A 42 -22.33 -6.58 3.44
CA SER A 42 -21.72 -6.16 2.17
C SER A 42 -22.00 -7.12 1.02
N LYS A 43 -22.19 -8.42 1.29
CA LYS A 43 -22.37 -9.52 0.34
C LYS A 43 -21.10 -9.88 -0.46
N ILE A 44 -19.93 -9.44 -0.01
CA ILE A 44 -18.68 -10.00 -0.47
C ILE A 44 -18.53 -11.38 0.21
N LEU A 45 -18.82 -12.44 -0.55
CA LEU A 45 -18.76 -13.82 -0.09
C LEU A 45 -17.53 -14.53 -0.67
N PHE A 46 -16.40 -13.86 -0.63
CA PHE A 46 -15.12 -14.36 -1.12
C PHE A 46 -14.38 -15.13 -0.03
N ARG A 47 -13.83 -16.28 -0.41
CA ARG A 47 -12.88 -17.02 0.40
C ARG A 47 -11.61 -17.26 -0.40
N HIS A 48 -10.48 -16.79 0.13
CA HIS A 48 -9.16 -17.11 -0.41
C HIS A 48 -8.85 -18.60 -0.18
N GLN A 49 -8.18 -19.21 -1.15
CA GLN A 49 -7.66 -20.57 -1.11
C GLN A 49 -6.23 -20.56 -1.65
N ASP A 50 -5.29 -20.99 -0.84
CA ASP A 50 -3.86 -20.96 -1.14
C ASP A 50 -3.37 -22.09 -2.07
N GLY A 51 -4.29 -22.92 -2.56
CA GLY A 51 -3.94 -24.10 -3.37
C GLY A 51 -3.33 -25.25 -2.56
N GLY A 52 -3.44 -25.17 -1.23
CA GLY A 52 -2.72 -25.96 -0.24
C GLY A 52 -2.69 -27.47 -0.48
N THR A 53 -1.49 -28.02 -0.48
CA THR A 53 -1.19 -29.44 -0.68
C THR A 53 -0.71 -30.10 0.61
N GLY A 54 -0.45 -29.29 1.66
CA GLY A 54 0.27 -29.69 2.86
C GLY A 54 1.77 -29.92 2.62
N GLN A 55 2.29 -29.62 1.44
CA GLN A 55 3.73 -29.64 1.13
C GLN A 55 4.43 -28.34 1.55
N ARG A 56 3.63 -27.30 1.88
CA ARG A 56 4.14 -25.96 2.24
C ARG A 56 5.02 -25.38 1.15
N TYR A 57 4.55 -25.43 -0.09
CA TYR A 57 5.19 -24.72 -1.20
C TYR A 57 5.21 -23.23 -0.92
N LEU A 58 6.25 -22.56 -1.40
CA LEU A 58 6.40 -21.11 -1.15
C LEU A 58 5.19 -20.28 -1.59
N PRO A 59 4.51 -20.56 -2.71
CA PRO A 59 3.28 -19.85 -3.07
C PRO A 59 2.16 -19.97 -2.03
N GLU A 60 2.00 -21.14 -1.35
CA GLU A 60 0.95 -21.36 -0.34
C GLU A 60 1.02 -20.33 0.82
N HIS A 61 2.18 -19.73 1.06
CA HIS A 61 2.41 -18.81 2.18
C HIS A 61 2.17 -17.34 1.86
N MET A 62 2.23 -16.99 0.56
CA MET A 62 2.21 -15.59 0.13
C MET A 62 0.83 -14.93 0.32
N GLY A 63 -0.24 -15.68 0.09
CA GLY A 63 -1.57 -15.10 -0.06
C GLY A 63 -1.60 -14.23 -1.31
N ALA A 64 -2.43 -13.20 -1.33
CA ALA A 64 -2.59 -12.35 -2.49
C ALA A 64 -2.98 -10.92 -2.13
N GLY A 65 -2.89 -10.03 -3.11
CA GLY A 65 -3.42 -8.68 -3.05
C GLY A 65 -4.90 -8.60 -3.44
N LEU A 66 -5.40 -7.39 -3.51
CA LEU A 66 -6.72 -7.05 -4.05
C LEU A 66 -6.69 -5.64 -4.64
N CYS A 67 -7.69 -5.34 -5.47
CA CYS A 67 -7.82 -4.05 -6.12
C CYS A 67 -9.17 -3.41 -5.81
N SER A 68 -9.19 -2.11 -5.49
CA SER A 68 -10.39 -1.28 -5.52
C SER A 68 -10.30 -0.26 -6.65
N PHE A 69 -11.33 -0.16 -7.49
CA PHE A 69 -11.40 0.77 -8.62
C PHE A 69 -12.85 0.93 -9.09
N ASP A 70 -13.16 2.01 -9.77
CA ASP A 70 -14.49 2.27 -10.35
C ASP A 70 -14.50 1.74 -11.79
N ALA A 71 -14.94 0.50 -11.98
CA ALA A 71 -14.81 -0.24 -13.23
C ALA A 71 -15.72 0.26 -14.35
N ASP A 72 -16.85 0.92 -14.05
CA ASP A 72 -17.82 1.40 -15.04
C ASP A 72 -18.11 2.90 -14.96
N ASN A 73 -17.29 3.63 -14.19
CA ASN A 73 -17.40 5.08 -13.99
C ASN A 73 -18.76 5.53 -13.44
N ASP A 74 -19.43 4.69 -12.62
CA ASP A 74 -20.70 5.04 -11.99
C ASP A 74 -20.54 5.85 -10.69
N GLY A 75 -19.29 6.02 -10.24
CA GLY A 75 -18.90 6.75 -9.04
C GLY A 75 -18.86 5.88 -7.79
N LEU A 76 -19.19 4.60 -7.87
CA LEU A 76 -19.08 3.62 -6.80
C LEU A 76 -17.82 2.76 -7.01
N VAL A 77 -17.06 2.56 -5.95
CA VAL A 77 -15.82 1.81 -6.03
C VAL A 77 -16.08 0.31 -5.92
N ASP A 78 -15.63 -0.45 -6.90
CA ASP A 78 -15.74 -1.91 -6.99
C ASP A 78 -14.52 -2.59 -6.36
N VAL A 79 -14.59 -3.92 -6.19
CA VAL A 79 -13.51 -4.70 -5.57
C VAL A 79 -13.19 -5.94 -6.40
N TYR A 80 -11.91 -6.13 -6.72
CA TYR A 80 -11.38 -7.34 -7.34
C TYR A 80 -10.45 -8.07 -6.36
N LEU A 81 -10.80 -9.31 -5.99
CA LEU A 81 -10.12 -10.14 -5.00
C LEU A 81 -9.38 -11.27 -5.70
N LEU A 82 -8.07 -11.33 -5.50
CA LEU A 82 -7.21 -12.37 -6.08
C LEU A 82 -7.29 -13.67 -5.28
N ASN A 83 -7.08 -14.80 -5.97
CA ASN A 83 -7.10 -16.13 -5.37
C ASN A 83 -5.89 -16.97 -5.78
N GLY A 84 -5.52 -17.95 -4.96
CA GLY A 84 -4.61 -18.99 -5.38
C GLY A 84 -5.26 -19.94 -6.41
N ALA A 85 -4.49 -20.91 -6.85
CA ALA A 85 -4.95 -21.95 -7.75
C ALA A 85 -4.44 -23.31 -7.28
N GLU A 86 -4.97 -24.38 -7.86
CA GLU A 86 -4.55 -25.75 -7.56
C GLU A 86 -3.04 -25.94 -7.84
N LEU A 87 -2.29 -26.30 -6.81
CA LEU A 87 -0.86 -26.62 -6.89
C LEU A 87 -0.64 -28.13 -7.08
N PRO A 88 0.53 -28.58 -7.56
CA PRO A 88 0.81 -30.00 -7.79
C PRO A 88 0.62 -30.85 -6.53
N GLY A 89 -0.37 -31.75 -6.56
CA GLY A 89 -0.71 -32.63 -5.45
C GLY A 89 -1.97 -32.22 -4.67
N ALA A 90 -2.56 -31.06 -4.97
CA ALA A 90 -3.89 -30.69 -4.50
C ALA A 90 -4.99 -31.24 -5.43
N GLU A 91 -6.19 -31.41 -4.89
CA GLU A 91 -7.44 -31.63 -5.67
C GLU A 91 -8.49 -30.71 -5.05
N ILE A 92 -8.74 -29.57 -5.66
CA ILE A 92 -9.67 -28.54 -5.16
C ILE A 92 -10.89 -28.48 -6.08
N ASN A 93 -12.07 -28.67 -5.53
CA ASN A 93 -13.33 -28.62 -6.30
C ASN A 93 -14.40 -27.85 -5.49
N PRO A 94 -14.92 -26.72 -6.01
CA PRO A 94 -14.59 -26.12 -7.30
C PRO A 94 -13.18 -25.51 -7.30
N GLN A 95 -12.57 -25.38 -8.48
CA GLN A 95 -11.29 -24.71 -8.65
C GLN A 95 -11.39 -23.26 -8.18
N PRO A 96 -10.44 -22.76 -7.37
CA PRO A 96 -10.40 -21.35 -6.97
C PRO A 96 -10.32 -20.43 -8.18
N SER A 97 -10.87 -19.24 -8.05
CA SER A 97 -10.75 -18.18 -9.05
C SER A 97 -10.76 -16.83 -8.37
N ASP A 98 -10.16 -15.85 -9.03
CA ASP A 98 -10.34 -14.46 -8.68
C ASP A 98 -11.82 -14.08 -8.77
N GLN A 99 -12.23 -13.06 -7.99
CA GLN A 99 -13.63 -12.64 -7.99
C GLN A 99 -13.75 -11.12 -8.04
N PHE A 100 -14.64 -10.68 -8.93
CA PHE A 100 -15.00 -9.28 -9.09
C PHE A 100 -16.38 -9.01 -8.48
N TYR A 101 -16.43 -7.98 -7.65
CA TYR A 101 -17.63 -7.52 -6.95
C TYR A 101 -17.94 -6.08 -7.31
N ARG A 102 -19.06 -5.86 -8.00
CA ARG A 102 -19.56 -4.51 -8.28
C ARG A 102 -20.26 -3.93 -7.06
N ASN A 103 -19.92 -2.71 -6.73
CA ASN A 103 -20.62 -1.92 -5.73
C ASN A 103 -21.97 -1.46 -6.32
N VAL A 104 -23.06 -1.75 -5.62
CA VAL A 104 -24.41 -1.34 -6.03
C VAL A 104 -25.01 -0.27 -5.11
N GLY A 105 -24.12 0.41 -4.36
CA GLY A 105 -24.47 1.44 -3.39
C GLY A 105 -24.89 0.90 -2.02
N SER A 106 -24.88 1.80 -1.03
CA SER A 106 -25.25 1.50 0.37
C SER A 106 -24.43 0.34 0.97
N PHE A 107 -23.13 0.33 0.69
CA PHE A 107 -22.18 -0.70 1.14
C PHE A 107 -22.59 -2.13 0.75
N ARG A 108 -23.13 -2.31 -0.45
CA ARG A 108 -23.57 -3.59 -0.98
C ARG A 108 -22.88 -3.90 -2.28
N PHE A 109 -22.43 -5.15 -2.40
CA PHE A 109 -21.71 -5.64 -3.56
C PHE A 109 -22.43 -6.83 -4.21
N GLN A 110 -22.28 -6.95 -5.51
CA GLN A 110 -22.79 -8.04 -6.30
C GLN A 110 -21.64 -8.72 -7.04
N ASN A 111 -21.52 -10.04 -6.91
CA ASN A 111 -20.54 -10.80 -7.69
C ASN A 111 -20.84 -10.66 -9.19
N ALA A 112 -19.90 -10.07 -9.90
CA ALA A 112 -19.96 -9.85 -11.35
C ALA A 112 -18.83 -10.55 -12.12
N THR A 113 -18.11 -11.48 -11.50
CA THR A 113 -16.93 -12.16 -12.04
C THR A 113 -17.16 -12.75 -13.44
N VAL A 114 -18.15 -13.60 -13.58
CA VAL A 114 -18.43 -14.28 -14.85
C VAL A 114 -19.02 -13.31 -15.89
N PRO A 115 -20.01 -12.45 -15.54
CA PRO A 115 -20.55 -11.49 -16.50
C PRO A 115 -19.52 -10.49 -17.03
N SER A 116 -18.54 -10.09 -16.21
CA SER A 116 -17.50 -9.13 -16.64
C SER A 116 -16.36 -9.78 -17.43
N GLY A 117 -16.22 -11.10 -17.44
CA GLY A 117 -15.10 -11.77 -18.10
C GLY A 117 -13.81 -11.79 -17.26
N LEU A 118 -13.87 -11.43 -15.96
CA LEU A 118 -12.73 -11.38 -15.05
C LEU A 118 -12.51 -12.67 -14.24
N GLN A 119 -12.99 -13.82 -14.73
CA GLN A 119 -12.74 -15.09 -14.08
C GLN A 119 -11.32 -15.58 -14.42
N GLU A 120 -10.35 -15.25 -13.57
CA GLU A 120 -8.99 -15.79 -13.67
C GLU A 120 -8.87 -17.07 -12.83
N LEU A 121 -8.16 -18.07 -13.36
CA LEU A 121 -7.95 -19.38 -12.74
C LEU A 121 -6.46 -19.68 -12.50
N SER A 122 -5.57 -18.74 -12.83
CA SER A 122 -4.14 -18.83 -12.52
C SER A 122 -3.92 -18.56 -11.02
N TYR A 123 -2.72 -18.78 -10.55
CA TYR A 123 -2.34 -18.45 -9.19
C TYR A 123 -2.00 -16.95 -9.11
N SER A 124 -2.99 -16.14 -8.74
CA SER A 124 -2.87 -14.69 -8.72
C SER A 124 -2.22 -14.19 -7.43
N LEU A 125 -1.35 -13.17 -7.54
CA LEU A 125 -0.60 -12.62 -6.42
C LEU A 125 -0.76 -11.11 -6.32
N GLY A 126 -0.31 -10.36 -7.33
CA GLY A 126 -0.34 -8.91 -7.36
C GLY A 126 -1.34 -8.36 -8.38
N VAL A 127 -1.83 -7.16 -8.14
CA VAL A 127 -2.80 -6.50 -9.03
C VAL A 127 -2.63 -4.98 -9.01
N THR A 128 -2.85 -4.36 -10.17
CA THR A 128 -2.96 -2.91 -10.30
C THR A 128 -3.97 -2.53 -11.37
N ALA A 129 -4.60 -1.35 -11.23
CA ALA A 129 -5.54 -0.83 -12.20
C ALA A 129 -5.12 0.58 -12.66
N ALA A 130 -5.23 0.86 -13.97
CA ALA A 130 -5.06 2.19 -14.55
C ALA A 130 -5.64 2.23 -15.97
N ASP A 131 -5.96 3.41 -16.44
CA ASP A 131 -6.37 3.69 -17.83
C ASP A 131 -5.09 3.78 -18.71
N PHE A 132 -4.54 2.60 -19.09
CA PHE A 132 -3.22 2.56 -19.78
C PHE A 132 -3.28 3.06 -21.22
N ASP A 133 -4.45 3.08 -21.86
CA ASP A 133 -4.63 3.54 -23.23
C ASP A 133 -5.39 4.86 -23.36
N ASN A 134 -5.66 5.52 -22.22
CA ASN A 134 -6.31 6.83 -22.12
C ASN A 134 -7.74 6.88 -22.70
N ASP A 135 -8.47 5.74 -22.72
CA ASP A 135 -9.85 5.68 -23.23
C ASP A 135 -10.93 6.10 -22.21
N GLY A 136 -10.52 6.31 -20.96
CA GLY A 136 -11.36 6.79 -19.87
C GLY A 136 -11.85 5.70 -18.92
N PHE A 137 -11.48 4.45 -19.14
CA PHE A 137 -11.82 3.34 -18.27
C PHE A 137 -10.55 2.66 -17.74
N GLN A 138 -10.53 2.37 -16.45
CA GLN A 138 -9.38 1.69 -15.86
C GLN A 138 -9.35 0.22 -16.28
N ASP A 139 -8.18 -0.20 -16.74
CA ASP A 139 -7.83 -1.56 -17.09
C ASP A 139 -7.21 -2.28 -15.90
N LEU A 140 -7.09 -3.61 -15.94
CA LEU A 140 -6.62 -4.41 -14.83
C LEU A 140 -5.43 -5.28 -15.24
N PHE A 141 -4.30 -5.13 -14.56
CA PHE A 141 -3.16 -6.02 -14.70
C PHE A 141 -3.02 -6.92 -13.47
N VAL A 142 -2.89 -8.23 -13.69
CA VAL A 142 -2.74 -9.26 -12.65
C VAL A 142 -1.39 -9.95 -12.82
N ASN A 143 -0.55 -9.85 -11.78
CA ASN A 143 0.75 -10.49 -11.69
C ASN A 143 0.62 -11.85 -11.00
N ASN A 144 0.98 -12.91 -11.68
CA ASN A 144 0.71 -14.28 -11.28
C ASN A 144 1.98 -15.05 -10.86
N PHE A 145 1.79 -16.14 -10.15
CA PHE A 145 2.76 -17.22 -10.18
C PHE A 145 2.53 -18.01 -11.48
N GLY A 146 3.33 -17.69 -12.50
CA GLY A 146 3.15 -18.08 -13.88
C GLY A 146 2.92 -16.90 -14.82
N LYS A 147 2.15 -17.09 -15.89
CA LYS A 147 1.87 -16.01 -16.86
C LYS A 147 0.93 -14.95 -16.28
N ASN A 148 1.31 -13.70 -16.45
CA ASN A 148 0.49 -12.54 -16.08
C ASN A 148 -0.74 -12.39 -16.97
N ARG A 149 -1.66 -11.48 -16.57
CA ARG A 149 -2.84 -11.11 -17.34
C ARG A 149 -2.99 -9.59 -17.44
N LEU A 150 -3.39 -9.12 -18.61
CA LEU A 150 -3.85 -7.75 -18.83
C LEU A 150 -5.28 -7.81 -19.39
N PHE A 151 -6.21 -7.28 -18.62
CA PHE A 151 -7.62 -7.20 -18.99
C PHE A 151 -7.95 -5.75 -19.37
N LYS A 152 -8.25 -5.53 -20.66
CA LYS A 152 -8.74 -4.23 -21.12
C LYS A 152 -10.21 -4.08 -20.80
N ASN A 153 -10.57 -2.95 -20.20
CA ASN A 153 -11.95 -2.56 -19.93
C ASN A 153 -12.65 -2.12 -21.24
N ASN A 154 -13.80 -2.67 -21.54
CA ASN A 154 -14.57 -2.32 -22.74
C ASN A 154 -15.52 -1.12 -22.53
N GLY A 155 -15.60 -0.55 -21.30
CA GLY A 155 -16.46 0.56 -20.96
C GLY A 155 -17.95 0.22 -20.83
N ASP A 156 -18.31 -1.07 -20.89
CA ASP A 156 -19.67 -1.57 -20.75
C ASP A 156 -19.86 -2.52 -19.54
N GLY A 157 -18.85 -2.53 -18.64
CA GLY A 157 -18.77 -3.42 -17.48
C GLY A 157 -18.21 -4.80 -17.80
N THR A 158 -17.65 -5.01 -18.99
CA THR A 158 -16.95 -6.22 -19.39
C THR A 158 -15.48 -5.94 -19.70
N PHE A 159 -14.66 -6.98 -19.62
CA PHE A 159 -13.23 -6.92 -19.86
C PHE A 159 -12.81 -7.94 -20.91
N ALA A 160 -11.77 -7.62 -21.67
CA ALA A 160 -11.16 -8.50 -22.65
C ALA A 160 -9.72 -8.84 -22.24
N ASP A 161 -9.36 -10.13 -22.18
CA ASP A 161 -7.95 -10.53 -22.01
C ASP A 161 -7.18 -10.21 -23.29
N ILE A 162 -6.25 -9.26 -23.17
CA ILE A 162 -5.37 -8.80 -24.26
C ILE A 162 -3.89 -9.15 -24.01
N THR A 163 -3.59 -9.96 -23.02
CA THR A 163 -2.25 -10.28 -22.52
C THR A 163 -1.24 -10.61 -23.63
N GLU A 164 -1.62 -11.56 -24.51
CA GLU A 164 -0.74 -12.01 -25.59
C GLU A 164 -0.58 -10.93 -26.70
N ILE A 165 -1.61 -10.14 -26.95
CA ILE A 165 -1.58 -9.04 -27.94
C ILE A 165 -0.72 -7.90 -27.38
N ALA A 166 -0.90 -7.57 -26.11
CA ALA A 166 -0.14 -6.52 -25.43
C ALA A 166 1.33 -6.91 -25.18
N GLY A 167 1.66 -8.20 -25.16
CA GLY A 167 3.03 -8.69 -24.97
C GLY A 167 3.53 -8.67 -23.51
N VAL A 168 2.63 -8.70 -22.53
CA VAL A 168 2.96 -8.54 -21.09
C VAL A 168 2.84 -9.82 -20.25
N ALA A 169 2.78 -10.98 -20.88
CA ALA A 169 2.64 -12.27 -20.17
C ALA A 169 3.82 -12.59 -19.22
N ASP A 170 5.00 -12.02 -19.46
CA ASP A 170 6.25 -12.10 -18.67
C ASP A 170 6.78 -13.52 -18.36
N GLY A 171 6.27 -14.54 -19.04
CA GLY A 171 6.71 -15.94 -18.90
C GLY A 171 6.21 -16.62 -17.62
N GLU A 172 7.00 -17.59 -17.16
CA GLU A 172 6.66 -18.43 -15.99
C GLU A 172 7.45 -17.94 -14.76
N LYS A 173 7.15 -16.73 -14.30
CA LYS A 173 7.82 -16.12 -13.14
C LYS A 173 6.97 -16.23 -11.87
N PHE A 174 7.56 -15.91 -10.74
CA PHE A 174 6.87 -15.78 -9.47
C PHE A 174 6.58 -14.30 -9.23
N GLY A 175 5.36 -13.87 -9.52
CA GLY A 175 4.92 -12.49 -9.41
C GLY A 175 4.96 -11.93 -7.99
N ALA A 176 4.94 -10.60 -7.91
CA ALA A 176 4.90 -9.83 -6.68
C ALA A 176 4.08 -8.53 -6.91
N GLY A 177 4.40 -7.44 -6.21
CA GLY A 177 3.77 -6.14 -6.43
C GLY A 177 3.98 -5.61 -7.86
N THR A 178 3.09 -4.75 -8.31
CA THR A 178 3.12 -4.17 -9.64
C THR A 178 2.50 -2.78 -9.66
N THR A 179 2.94 -1.91 -10.57
CA THR A 179 2.44 -0.53 -10.66
C THR A 179 2.51 0.00 -12.09
N PHE A 180 1.54 0.85 -12.45
CA PHE A 180 1.63 1.70 -13.63
C PHE A 180 2.26 3.04 -13.29
N LEU A 181 3.11 3.57 -14.17
CA LEU A 181 3.77 4.86 -14.04
C LEU A 181 4.16 5.39 -15.43
N ASP A 182 4.37 6.69 -15.56
CA ASP A 182 4.88 7.31 -16.80
C ASP A 182 6.38 7.58 -16.65
N ILE A 183 7.23 6.73 -17.24
CA ILE A 183 8.69 6.80 -17.05
C ILE A 183 9.39 7.90 -17.87
N GLU A 184 8.72 8.45 -18.88
CA GLU A 184 9.31 9.44 -19.78
C GLU A 184 8.57 10.79 -19.76
N GLY A 185 7.45 10.91 -19.03
CA GLY A 185 6.58 12.08 -19.01
C GLY A 185 5.93 12.35 -20.38
N ASP A 186 5.57 11.27 -21.11
CA ASP A 186 4.96 11.35 -22.44
C ASP A 186 3.44 11.14 -22.43
N GLY A 187 2.86 10.83 -21.26
CA GLY A 187 1.42 10.65 -21.05
C GLY A 187 0.94 9.23 -21.30
N LEU A 188 1.82 8.30 -21.59
CA LEU A 188 1.53 6.87 -21.68
C LEU A 188 1.95 6.18 -20.38
N LEU A 189 1.07 5.35 -19.83
CA LEU A 189 1.40 4.60 -18.64
C LEU A 189 2.17 3.33 -19.00
N ASP A 190 3.39 3.24 -18.50
CA ASP A 190 4.25 2.08 -18.54
C ASP A 190 3.94 1.16 -17.37
N LEU A 191 4.46 -0.08 -17.38
CA LEU A 191 4.12 -1.09 -16.39
C LEU A 191 5.40 -1.67 -15.76
N PHE A 192 5.55 -1.49 -14.45
CA PHE A 192 6.56 -2.19 -13.65
C PHE A 192 5.97 -3.44 -13.00
N VAL A 193 6.67 -4.56 -13.14
CA VAL A 193 6.28 -5.88 -12.64
C VAL A 193 7.36 -6.42 -11.73
N GLY A 194 7.06 -6.45 -10.43
CA GLY A 194 7.91 -7.06 -9.42
C GLY A 194 7.92 -8.58 -9.54
N ASN A 195 9.08 -9.19 -9.39
CA ASN A 195 9.29 -10.63 -9.41
C ASN A 195 10.00 -11.08 -8.13
N TYR A 196 9.52 -12.19 -7.54
CA TYR A 196 10.03 -12.65 -6.26
C TYR A 196 11.31 -13.48 -6.42
N VAL A 197 11.18 -14.78 -6.50
CA VAL A 197 12.31 -15.70 -6.56
C VAL A 197 12.14 -16.76 -7.65
N ASN A 198 13.25 -17.35 -8.10
CA ASN A 198 13.25 -18.46 -9.04
C ASN A 198 12.89 -19.77 -8.31
N PHE A 199 11.60 -19.88 -7.96
CA PHE A 199 11.03 -21.05 -7.33
C PHE A 199 10.78 -22.16 -8.35
N SER A 200 10.98 -23.42 -7.94
CA SER A 200 10.43 -24.59 -8.63
C SER A 200 10.08 -25.69 -7.63
N PHE A 201 9.05 -26.47 -7.92
CA PHE A 201 8.62 -27.59 -7.10
C PHE A 201 9.74 -28.63 -6.90
N GLU A 202 10.56 -28.89 -7.95
CA GLU A 202 11.70 -29.79 -7.85
C GLU A 202 12.73 -29.28 -6.85
N ARG A 203 13.08 -27.98 -6.91
CA ARG A 203 14.02 -27.35 -5.98
C ARG A 203 13.48 -27.40 -4.55
N HIS A 204 12.20 -27.13 -4.36
CA HIS A 204 11.55 -27.21 -3.05
C HIS A 204 11.69 -28.60 -2.45
N HIS A 205 11.39 -29.68 -3.20
CA HIS A 205 11.56 -31.06 -2.73
C HIS A 205 12.99 -31.44 -2.39
N GLN A 206 14.00 -30.83 -3.03
CA GLN A 206 15.42 -31.02 -2.68
C GLN A 206 15.76 -30.36 -1.35
N LEU A 207 15.19 -29.20 -1.06
CA LEU A 207 15.42 -28.42 0.17
C LEU A 207 14.63 -28.99 1.36
N ALA A 208 13.40 -29.45 1.14
CA ALA A 208 12.49 -30.02 2.13
C ALA A 208 11.99 -31.42 1.71
N PRO A 209 12.85 -32.47 1.76
CA PRO A 209 12.50 -33.80 1.26
C PRO A 209 11.46 -34.55 2.10
N SER A 210 11.07 -34.03 3.25
CA SER A 210 9.97 -34.55 4.08
C SER A 210 9.31 -33.38 4.78
N ALA A 211 8.07 -33.56 5.27
CA ALA A 211 7.33 -32.52 6.01
C ALA A 211 8.19 -31.97 7.17
N HIS A 212 8.96 -30.96 6.87
CA HIS A 212 9.81 -30.26 7.82
C HIS A 212 8.96 -29.18 8.52
N PRO A 213 9.17 -28.90 9.82
CA PRO A 213 8.42 -27.82 10.49
C PRO A 213 8.68 -26.42 9.90
N TYR A 214 9.80 -26.26 9.17
CA TYR A 214 10.14 -25.03 8.47
C TYR A 214 10.01 -25.22 6.96
N SER A 215 9.45 -24.24 6.28
CA SER A 215 9.48 -24.15 4.82
C SER A 215 10.75 -23.45 4.36
N PRO A 216 11.27 -23.80 3.17
CA PRO A 216 12.30 -23.00 2.51
C PRO A 216 11.79 -21.57 2.29
N GLY A 217 12.62 -20.59 2.63
CA GLY A 217 12.33 -19.17 2.48
C GLY A 217 13.03 -18.54 1.27
N PRO A 218 12.89 -17.21 1.06
CA PRO A 218 13.46 -16.52 -0.10
C PRO A 218 14.97 -16.70 -0.24
N LYS A 219 15.70 -16.83 0.86
CA LYS A 219 17.16 -17.00 0.86
C LYS A 219 17.64 -18.36 0.31
N ASP A 220 16.73 -19.31 0.15
CA ASP A 220 17.03 -20.65 -0.40
C ASP A 220 16.92 -20.70 -1.93
N TYR A 221 16.42 -19.62 -2.54
CA TYR A 221 16.23 -19.46 -3.99
C TYR A 221 17.00 -18.24 -4.48
N ALA A 222 17.34 -18.24 -5.77
CA ALA A 222 17.88 -17.03 -6.39
C ALA A 222 16.77 -16.00 -6.63
N PRO A 223 16.98 -14.71 -6.38
CA PRO A 223 16.01 -13.70 -6.75
C PRO A 223 15.80 -13.65 -8.28
N THR A 224 14.61 -13.28 -8.70
CA THR A 224 14.26 -13.07 -10.11
C THR A 224 14.27 -11.58 -10.42
N PRO A 225 14.94 -11.12 -11.50
CA PRO A 225 14.91 -9.70 -11.86
C PRO A 225 13.49 -9.23 -12.17
N ASP A 226 13.18 -8.00 -11.77
CA ASP A 226 11.93 -7.31 -12.11
C ASP A 226 11.86 -6.98 -13.60
N THR A 227 10.66 -6.68 -14.08
CA THR A 227 10.40 -6.36 -15.48
C THR A 227 9.79 -4.98 -15.62
N LEU A 228 10.30 -4.19 -16.58
CA LEU A 228 9.72 -2.91 -16.96
C LEU A 228 9.25 -2.98 -18.40
N PHE A 229 7.95 -2.83 -18.60
CA PHE A 229 7.31 -2.77 -19.90
C PHE A 229 7.00 -1.33 -20.28
N LYS A 230 7.57 -0.85 -21.39
CA LYS A 230 7.24 0.44 -21.97
C LYS A 230 5.99 0.33 -22.84
N ASN A 231 5.05 1.23 -22.64
CA ASN A 231 3.85 1.36 -23.47
C ASN A 231 4.22 1.97 -24.84
N ASN A 232 3.83 1.30 -25.93
CA ASN A 232 4.10 1.76 -27.30
C ASN A 232 3.03 2.72 -27.84
N GLY A 233 1.93 2.96 -27.10
CA GLY A 233 0.83 3.83 -27.48
C GLY A 233 -0.13 3.24 -28.53
N ASP A 234 0.02 1.95 -28.84
CA ASP A 234 -0.83 1.21 -29.79
C ASP A 234 -1.54 0.00 -29.16
N GLY A 235 -1.57 -0.06 -27.83
CA GLY A 235 -2.11 -1.16 -27.05
C GLY A 235 -1.13 -2.32 -26.82
N THR A 236 0.13 -2.14 -27.22
CA THR A 236 1.21 -3.11 -26.98
C THR A 236 2.30 -2.53 -26.08
N PHE A 237 3.09 -3.40 -25.48
CA PHE A 237 4.21 -3.03 -24.64
C PHE A 237 5.51 -3.67 -25.11
N SER A 238 6.64 -3.06 -24.78
CA SER A 238 7.99 -3.55 -25.07
C SER A 238 8.75 -3.74 -23.76
N ASP A 239 9.34 -4.90 -23.52
CA ASP A 239 10.26 -5.10 -22.41
C ASP A 239 11.51 -4.24 -22.59
N VAL A 240 11.72 -3.28 -21.69
CA VAL A 240 12.86 -2.35 -21.68
C VAL A 240 13.76 -2.52 -20.46
N SER A 241 13.56 -3.57 -19.65
CA SER A 241 14.20 -3.80 -18.35
C SER A 241 15.73 -3.66 -18.39
N GLU A 242 16.39 -4.29 -19.38
CA GLU A 242 17.84 -4.21 -19.55
C GLU A 242 18.26 -2.79 -19.96
N GLN A 243 17.55 -2.21 -20.93
CA GLN A 243 17.87 -0.87 -21.46
C GLN A 243 17.60 0.22 -20.43
N ALA A 244 16.58 0.05 -19.59
CA ALA A 244 16.20 0.98 -18.54
C ALA A 244 17.11 0.89 -17.31
N GLY A 245 17.87 -0.20 -17.14
CA GLY A 245 18.75 -0.40 -15.98
C GLY A 245 18.14 -1.22 -14.84
N ILE A 246 16.87 -1.61 -14.94
CA ILE A 246 16.15 -2.41 -13.93
C ILE A 246 16.77 -3.80 -13.77
N PHE A 247 17.17 -4.43 -14.87
CA PHE A 247 17.75 -5.78 -14.87
C PHE A 247 19.12 -5.89 -14.18
N SER A 248 19.75 -4.77 -13.82
CA SER A 248 21.10 -4.73 -13.25
C SER A 248 21.18 -5.27 -11.81
N VAL A 249 20.07 -5.24 -11.07
CA VAL A 249 19.94 -5.73 -9.70
C VAL A 249 18.70 -6.60 -9.59
N ALA A 250 18.79 -7.72 -8.88
CA ALA A 250 17.64 -8.57 -8.60
C ALA A 250 17.46 -8.67 -7.09
N GLY A 251 16.25 -8.37 -6.60
CA GLY A 251 15.82 -8.58 -5.24
C GLY A 251 14.66 -9.59 -5.20
N PRO A 252 14.36 -10.21 -4.05
CA PRO A 252 13.12 -10.95 -3.85
C PRO A 252 11.98 -9.95 -3.63
N SER A 253 11.47 -9.35 -4.72
CA SER A 253 10.50 -8.26 -4.70
C SER A 253 9.17 -8.69 -4.12
N MET A 254 8.55 -7.81 -3.32
CA MET A 254 7.25 -7.99 -2.68
C MET A 254 6.33 -6.81 -2.94
N GLY A 255 6.32 -5.78 -2.11
CA GLY A 255 5.59 -4.54 -2.31
C GLY A 255 6.31 -3.61 -3.27
N VAL A 256 5.56 -2.88 -4.08
CA VAL A 256 6.08 -1.88 -5.03
C VAL A 256 5.26 -0.61 -4.91
N VAL A 257 5.93 0.52 -4.90
CA VAL A 257 5.30 1.83 -5.01
C VAL A 257 6.11 2.73 -5.93
N ALA A 258 5.43 3.49 -6.79
CA ALA A 258 6.06 4.50 -7.65
C ALA A 258 5.64 5.90 -7.21
N GLY A 259 6.58 6.85 -7.21
CA GLY A 259 6.36 8.25 -6.85
C GLY A 259 7.60 9.08 -7.09
N ASP A 260 7.51 10.38 -6.97
CA ASP A 260 8.62 11.31 -7.11
C ASP A 260 9.30 11.53 -5.75
N PHE A 261 10.21 10.61 -5.41
CA PHE A 261 10.84 10.58 -4.08
C PHE A 261 11.97 11.60 -3.91
N ASP A 262 12.52 12.12 -5.00
CA ASP A 262 13.57 13.15 -4.97
C ASP A 262 13.08 14.54 -5.42
N PHE A 263 11.78 14.68 -5.73
CA PHE A 263 11.12 15.92 -6.11
C PHE A 263 11.63 16.56 -7.39
N ASP A 264 12.12 15.77 -8.34
CA ASP A 264 12.55 16.24 -9.66
C ASP A 264 11.45 16.19 -10.73
N GLN A 265 10.25 15.65 -10.37
CA GLN A 265 9.04 15.50 -11.17
C GLN A 265 9.05 14.28 -12.10
N ASP A 266 10.00 13.40 -11.97
CA ASP A 266 10.03 12.11 -12.64
C ASP A 266 9.61 11.00 -11.65
N SER A 267 8.93 9.95 -12.12
CA SER A 267 8.50 8.86 -11.24
C SER A 267 9.63 7.89 -10.99
N ASP A 268 9.99 7.71 -9.72
CA ASP A 268 10.90 6.69 -9.22
C ASP A 268 10.14 5.43 -8.81
N ILE A 269 10.86 4.33 -8.51
CA ILE A 269 10.26 3.07 -8.09
C ILE A 269 10.95 2.55 -6.84
N PHE A 270 10.20 2.40 -5.75
CA PHE A 270 10.67 1.70 -4.55
C PHE A 270 10.14 0.27 -4.53
N VAL A 271 11.00 -0.68 -4.20
CA VAL A 271 10.69 -2.12 -4.11
C VAL A 271 11.08 -2.64 -2.74
N ALA A 272 10.11 -3.11 -1.97
CA ALA A 272 10.33 -3.84 -0.73
C ALA A 272 10.82 -5.25 -1.04
N CYS A 273 11.95 -5.68 -0.44
CA CYS A 273 12.60 -6.95 -0.73
C CYS A 273 12.64 -7.87 0.50
N ASP A 274 12.13 -9.09 0.38
CA ASP A 274 12.04 -10.05 1.48
C ASP A 274 13.41 -10.64 1.84
N GLY A 275 13.98 -10.19 2.96
CA GLY A 275 15.24 -10.68 3.49
C GLY A 275 16.49 -10.29 2.71
N ALA A 276 16.38 -9.27 1.86
CA ALA A 276 17.45 -8.63 1.10
C ALA A 276 17.33 -7.09 1.21
N PRO A 277 18.37 -6.32 0.86
CA PRO A 277 18.24 -4.86 0.78
C PRO A 277 17.09 -4.45 -0.14
N ASN A 278 16.27 -3.48 0.29
CA ASN A 278 15.26 -2.86 -0.56
C ASN A 278 15.91 -2.16 -1.76
N LEU A 279 15.17 -1.96 -2.83
CA LEU A 279 15.65 -1.28 -4.03
C LEU A 279 14.94 0.07 -4.20
N LEU A 280 15.68 1.07 -4.66
CA LEU A 280 15.15 2.36 -5.09
C LEU A 280 15.74 2.69 -6.46
N TYR A 281 14.93 2.58 -7.47
CA TYR A 281 15.28 2.94 -8.84
C TYR A 281 14.93 4.41 -9.07
N VAL A 282 15.94 5.27 -9.09
CA VAL A 282 15.80 6.71 -9.37
C VAL A 282 15.80 6.93 -10.88
N ASN A 283 14.76 7.59 -11.38
CA ASN A 283 14.56 7.90 -12.80
C ASN A 283 15.36 9.15 -13.18
N ASN A 284 15.68 9.29 -14.44
CA ASN A 284 16.32 10.49 -15.00
C ASN A 284 15.39 11.26 -15.97
N GLY A 285 14.09 11.01 -15.94
CA GLY A 285 13.07 11.59 -16.80
C GLY A 285 13.11 11.17 -18.26
N LYS A 286 13.79 10.06 -18.55
CA LYS A 286 13.93 9.50 -19.91
C LYS A 286 13.85 7.97 -19.88
N GLY A 287 13.17 7.40 -18.90
CA GLY A 287 13.03 5.96 -18.75
C GLY A 287 14.35 5.22 -18.47
N LYS A 288 15.32 5.89 -17.81
CA LYS A 288 16.58 5.29 -17.38
C LYS A 288 16.70 5.41 -15.87
N PHE A 289 16.89 4.30 -15.23
CA PHE A 289 16.95 4.18 -13.78
C PHE A 289 18.35 3.85 -13.28
N THR A 290 18.67 4.39 -12.12
CA THR A 290 19.85 4.02 -11.33
C THR A 290 19.37 3.49 -9.97
N GLU A 291 19.89 2.34 -9.54
CA GLU A 291 19.57 1.81 -8.21
C GLU A 291 20.38 2.58 -7.16
N GLU A 292 19.68 3.26 -6.24
CA GLU A 292 20.29 4.19 -5.26
C GLU A 292 19.83 3.93 -3.82
N ALA A 293 19.12 2.86 -3.49
CA ALA A 293 18.55 2.62 -2.15
C ALA A 293 19.58 2.74 -1.02
N MET A 294 20.80 2.24 -1.23
CA MET A 294 21.86 2.34 -0.23
C MET A 294 22.34 3.79 -0.04
N LEU A 295 22.38 4.58 -1.09
CA LEU A 295 22.80 6.00 -1.03
C LEU A 295 21.69 6.86 -0.44
N SER A 296 20.45 6.55 -0.78
CA SER A 296 19.26 7.25 -0.29
C SER A 296 18.88 6.88 1.14
N GLY A 297 19.45 5.79 1.71
CA GLY A 297 19.22 5.40 3.10
C GLY A 297 17.98 4.53 3.31
N VAL A 298 17.41 3.89 2.26
CA VAL A 298 16.20 3.05 2.33
C VAL A 298 16.45 1.57 2.09
N ALA A 299 17.71 1.16 1.85
CA ALA A 299 18.05 -0.23 1.54
C ALA A 299 17.95 -1.16 2.76
N VAL A 300 18.21 -0.64 3.96
CA VAL A 300 18.35 -1.39 5.21
C VAL A 300 17.89 -0.53 6.39
N ASP A 301 17.59 -1.16 7.52
CA ASP A 301 17.24 -0.46 8.75
C ASP A 301 18.42 0.35 9.33
N SER A 302 18.17 1.16 10.36
CA SER A 302 19.19 1.99 11.03
C SER A 302 20.35 1.20 11.67
N ARG A 303 20.24 -0.13 11.74
CA ARG A 303 21.30 -1.04 12.22
C ARG A 303 22.11 -1.62 11.06
N GLY A 304 21.75 -1.33 9.81
CA GLY A 304 22.35 -1.88 8.61
C GLY A 304 21.89 -3.32 8.30
N ILE A 305 20.70 -3.71 8.75
CA ILE A 305 20.12 -5.04 8.54
C ILE A 305 19.07 -4.94 7.43
N ALA A 306 19.15 -5.85 6.47
CA ALA A 306 18.08 -6.07 5.49
C ALA A 306 16.98 -6.90 6.14
N ASN A 307 15.79 -6.32 6.26
CA ASN A 307 14.62 -6.93 6.86
C ASN A 307 13.88 -7.86 5.86
N GLY A 308 12.86 -8.57 6.33
CA GLY A 308 11.92 -9.28 5.48
C GLY A 308 10.80 -8.35 5.06
N SER A 309 11.11 -7.41 4.18
CA SER A 309 10.17 -6.35 3.77
C SER A 309 9.09 -6.89 2.84
N MET A 310 7.83 -6.56 3.13
CA MET A 310 6.63 -7.12 2.48
C MET A 310 5.83 -6.07 1.70
N GLY A 311 4.95 -5.35 2.36
CA GLY A 311 4.17 -4.27 1.79
C GLY A 311 4.85 -2.92 1.93
N VAL A 312 4.48 -1.97 1.09
CA VAL A 312 4.94 -0.58 1.17
C VAL A 312 3.83 0.39 0.81
N ASP A 313 3.76 1.49 1.51
CA ASP A 313 2.93 2.62 1.16
C ASP A 313 3.71 3.92 1.31
N SER A 314 3.28 4.98 0.62
CA SER A 314 3.96 6.27 0.63
C SER A 314 2.98 7.41 0.87
N ALA A 315 3.34 8.30 1.80
CA ALA A 315 2.58 9.50 2.13
C ALA A 315 3.47 10.52 2.86
N ASP A 316 2.98 11.73 3.04
CA ASP A 316 3.59 12.74 3.93
C ASP A 316 3.19 12.44 5.39
N LEU A 317 3.91 11.51 6.03
CA LEU A 317 3.58 11.00 7.37
C LEU A 317 3.89 12.00 8.49
N ASN A 318 4.64 13.03 8.21
CA ASN A 318 5.10 13.99 9.19
C ASN A 318 4.58 15.42 8.95
N GLY A 319 3.88 15.67 7.83
CA GLY A 319 3.27 16.95 7.48
C GLY A 319 4.28 18.00 6.99
N ASP A 320 5.46 17.58 6.49
CA ASP A 320 6.50 18.52 6.01
C ASP A 320 6.42 18.79 4.49
N GLY A 321 5.57 18.06 3.77
CA GLY A 321 5.35 18.21 2.34
C GLY A 321 6.27 17.37 1.47
N LEU A 322 7.00 16.41 2.05
CA LEU A 322 7.80 15.41 1.35
C LEU A 322 7.13 14.03 1.47
N VAL A 323 7.38 13.17 0.49
CA VAL A 323 6.86 11.80 0.51
C VAL A 323 7.77 10.91 1.34
N ASP A 324 7.22 10.32 2.40
CA ASP A 324 7.87 9.30 3.23
C ASP A 324 7.46 7.89 2.78
N LEU A 325 8.14 6.85 3.28
CA LEU A 325 7.83 5.45 3.02
C LEU A 325 7.52 4.72 4.34
N LEU A 326 6.45 3.92 4.35
CA LEU A 326 6.16 2.96 5.40
C LEU A 326 6.20 1.55 4.83
N VAL A 327 7.14 0.73 5.32
CA VAL A 327 7.37 -0.65 4.88
C VAL A 327 7.02 -1.61 6.00
N THR A 328 6.30 -2.69 5.68
CA THR A 328 5.98 -3.76 6.64
C THR A 328 7.00 -4.87 6.58
N ASP A 329 7.21 -5.57 7.71
CA ASP A 329 8.31 -6.49 7.89
C ASP A 329 7.91 -7.83 8.52
N TYR A 330 8.86 -8.76 8.57
CA TYR A 330 8.72 -10.06 9.23
C TYR A 330 8.67 -9.93 10.75
N SER A 331 8.24 -10.98 11.44
CA SER A 331 8.19 -11.11 12.90
C SER A 331 9.51 -10.69 13.56
N GLU A 332 9.42 -9.96 14.68
CA GLU A 332 10.54 -9.37 15.43
C GLU A 332 11.39 -8.35 14.63
N GLN A 333 10.84 -7.85 13.53
CA GLN A 333 11.35 -6.72 12.77
C GLN A 333 10.30 -5.60 12.86
N GLN A 334 10.75 -4.38 13.11
CA GLN A 334 9.83 -3.26 13.25
C GLN A 334 9.51 -2.69 11.87
N PRO A 335 8.23 -2.52 11.51
CA PRO A 335 7.86 -1.79 10.31
C PRO A 335 8.66 -0.51 10.14
N GLU A 336 9.25 -0.35 8.96
CA GLU A 336 10.22 0.72 8.68
C GLU A 336 9.50 1.98 8.24
N PHE A 337 9.70 3.07 8.97
CA PHE A 337 9.34 4.41 8.57
C PHE A 337 10.59 5.15 8.08
N PHE A 338 10.76 5.19 6.77
CA PHE A 338 11.79 5.98 6.13
C PHE A 338 11.28 7.40 5.89
N ARG A 339 11.75 8.33 6.72
CA ARG A 339 11.39 9.74 6.64
C ARG A 339 12.27 10.44 5.61
N ASN A 340 11.67 11.09 4.63
CA ASN A 340 12.38 11.92 3.65
C ASN A 340 12.88 13.21 4.30
N LEU A 341 14.15 13.53 4.14
CA LEU A 341 14.79 14.67 4.79
C LEU A 341 14.93 15.90 3.89
N SER A 342 14.82 15.70 2.57
CA SER A 342 15.07 16.80 1.63
C SER A 342 14.57 16.45 0.22
N PRO A 343 14.21 17.44 -0.59
CA PRO A 343 14.15 17.25 -2.02
C PRO A 343 15.52 16.76 -2.53
N GLY A 344 15.58 15.57 -3.10
CA GLY A 344 16.81 14.88 -3.49
C GLY A 344 16.91 13.46 -2.93
N GLY A 345 15.79 12.93 -2.37
CA GLY A 345 15.62 11.52 -2.08
C GLY A 345 16.56 10.95 -1.01
N ILE A 346 16.83 11.72 0.05
CA ILE A 346 17.64 11.24 1.19
C ILE A 346 16.71 10.98 2.37
N PHE A 347 16.75 9.76 2.87
CA PHE A 347 15.88 9.28 3.93
C PHE A 347 16.66 8.90 5.20
N GLU A 348 15.95 8.90 6.32
CA GLU A 348 16.42 8.29 7.57
C GLU A 348 15.38 7.29 8.10
N ASP A 349 15.83 6.19 8.66
CA ASP A 349 14.96 5.27 9.42
C ASP A 349 14.52 5.95 10.73
N PHE A 350 13.25 6.37 10.77
CA PHE A 350 12.63 7.04 11.92
C PHE A 350 11.71 6.11 12.73
N SER A 351 11.62 4.83 12.39
CA SER A 351 10.70 3.81 12.91
C SER A 351 10.66 3.77 14.44
N ARG A 352 11.82 3.66 15.07
CA ARG A 352 11.94 3.57 16.54
C ARG A 352 11.55 4.87 17.25
N LEU A 353 11.84 6.00 16.63
CA LEU A 353 11.54 7.32 17.22
C LEU A 353 10.07 7.67 17.06
N SER A 354 9.45 7.30 15.96
CA SER A 354 8.02 7.52 15.70
C SER A 354 7.10 6.61 16.51
N GLN A 355 7.59 5.43 16.90
CA GLN A 355 6.83 4.34 17.51
C GLN A 355 5.81 3.66 16.58
N ILE A 356 5.80 4.01 15.30
CA ILE A 356 4.97 3.33 14.29
C ILE A 356 5.34 1.85 14.27
N GLY A 357 4.40 0.97 14.15
CA GLY A 357 4.63 -0.47 14.10
C GLY A 357 5.06 -1.13 15.44
N THR A 358 5.11 -0.41 16.56
CA THR A 358 5.52 -1.01 17.85
C THR A 358 4.62 -2.17 18.27
N GLU A 359 3.30 -2.08 18.03
CA GLU A 359 2.36 -3.17 18.31
C GLU A 359 2.48 -4.31 17.29
N ALA A 360 2.78 -3.99 16.03
CA ALA A 360 2.95 -4.95 14.95
C ALA A 360 4.26 -5.75 15.02
N TYR A 361 5.25 -5.27 15.79
CA TYR A 361 6.60 -5.84 15.92
C TYR A 361 6.66 -7.37 16.17
N PRO A 362 5.79 -7.99 17.04
CA PRO A 362 5.86 -9.44 17.28
C PRO A 362 5.29 -10.26 16.11
N HIS A 363 4.67 -9.65 15.12
CA HIS A 363 3.91 -10.32 14.07
C HIS A 363 4.59 -10.19 12.70
N VAL A 364 4.23 -11.07 11.78
CA VAL A 364 4.52 -10.87 10.36
C VAL A 364 3.50 -9.88 9.81
N ASN A 365 3.98 -8.81 9.19
CA ASN A 365 3.18 -7.71 8.67
C ASN A 365 3.19 -7.74 7.15
N TRP A 366 2.04 -7.46 6.51
CA TRP A 366 1.84 -7.58 5.06
C TRP A 366 1.30 -6.28 4.46
N GLY A 367 -0.01 -6.22 4.24
CA GLY A 367 -0.66 -5.02 3.71
C GLY A 367 -0.50 -3.84 4.64
N VAL A 368 -0.38 -2.66 4.05
CA VAL A 368 -0.30 -1.39 4.76
C VAL A 368 -1.06 -0.33 3.99
N GLY A 369 -1.73 0.56 4.71
CA GLY A 369 -2.33 1.76 4.17
C GLY A 369 -2.02 2.95 5.07
N THR A 370 -1.60 4.05 4.45
CA THR A 370 -1.28 5.32 5.11
C THR A 370 -2.29 6.37 4.69
N PHE A 371 -3.22 6.67 5.57
CA PHE A 371 -4.35 7.57 5.33
C PHE A 371 -4.76 8.30 6.60
N ASP A 372 -5.47 9.39 6.45
CA ASP A 372 -6.15 10.08 7.55
C ASP A 372 -7.47 9.35 7.87
N LEU A 373 -7.44 8.43 8.84
CA LEU A 373 -8.56 7.53 9.15
C LEU A 373 -9.67 8.19 9.97
N ASP A 374 -9.39 9.30 10.67
CA ASP A 374 -10.39 10.04 11.43
C ASP A 374 -10.60 11.48 10.94
N CYS A 375 -10.02 11.81 9.81
CA CYS A 375 -10.17 13.09 9.11
C CYS A 375 -9.68 14.29 9.92
N ASP A 376 -8.65 14.16 10.77
CA ASP A 376 -8.11 15.26 11.60
C ASP A 376 -6.99 16.06 10.90
N GLY A 377 -6.53 15.62 9.75
CA GLY A 377 -5.50 16.24 8.91
C GLY A 377 -4.09 15.71 9.14
N ASP A 378 -3.95 14.61 9.90
CA ASP A 378 -2.68 13.91 10.10
C ASP A 378 -2.80 12.45 9.58
N ILE A 379 -1.78 11.93 8.91
CA ILE A 379 -1.83 10.61 8.27
C ILE A 379 -1.58 9.50 9.29
N ASP A 380 -2.52 8.58 9.41
CA ASP A 380 -2.47 7.37 10.24
C ASP A 380 -1.92 6.17 9.47
N ALA A 381 -1.82 5.00 10.14
CA ALA A 381 -1.47 3.76 9.48
C ALA A 381 -2.37 2.59 9.90
N PHE A 382 -2.76 1.77 8.92
CA PHE A 382 -3.38 0.47 9.11
C PHE A 382 -2.43 -0.61 8.61
N ILE A 383 -2.14 -1.64 9.43
CA ILE A 383 -1.19 -2.72 9.13
C ILE A 383 -1.90 -4.07 9.23
N CYS A 384 -1.86 -4.84 8.16
CA CYS A 384 -2.37 -6.20 8.10
C CYS A 384 -1.34 -7.18 8.67
N ASN A 385 -1.77 -8.00 9.62
CA ASN A 385 -0.91 -8.95 10.32
C ASN A 385 -1.35 -10.39 10.10
N GLY A 386 -0.40 -11.33 10.15
CA GLY A 386 -0.67 -12.75 10.10
C GLY A 386 0.56 -13.56 9.76
N HIS A 387 0.77 -14.69 10.41
CA HIS A 387 1.93 -15.51 10.13
C HIS A 387 1.70 -16.37 8.86
N LEU A 388 2.79 -16.77 8.22
CA LEU A 388 2.76 -17.61 7.02
C LEU A 388 2.58 -19.10 7.32
N LEU A 389 2.87 -19.54 8.56
CA LEU A 389 2.80 -20.95 8.96
C LEU A 389 1.69 -21.17 9.99
N GLU A 390 0.84 -22.16 9.77
CA GLU A 390 -0.23 -22.53 10.70
C GLU A 390 0.28 -22.96 12.08
N ASN A 391 1.49 -23.50 12.15
CA ASN A 391 2.16 -23.87 13.39
C ASN A 391 3.08 -22.79 13.97
N ALA A 392 2.84 -21.53 13.60
CA ALA A 392 3.65 -20.36 14.01
C ALA A 392 3.93 -20.35 15.51
N LYS A 393 2.92 -20.53 16.34
CA LYS A 393 3.05 -20.51 17.80
C LYS A 393 4.01 -21.54 18.39
N GLU A 394 4.25 -22.65 17.68
CA GLU A 394 5.21 -23.67 18.09
C GLU A 394 6.66 -23.27 17.80
N ILE A 395 6.82 -22.37 16.81
CA ILE A 395 8.11 -21.95 16.27
C ILE A 395 8.49 -20.58 16.84
N GLU A 396 7.54 -19.66 16.86
CA GLU A 396 7.65 -18.28 17.32
C GLU A 396 6.55 -17.98 18.36
N PRO A 397 6.79 -18.30 19.66
CA PRO A 397 5.76 -18.23 20.71
C PRO A 397 5.12 -16.84 20.93
N GLN A 398 5.75 -15.77 20.43
CA GLN A 398 5.27 -14.38 20.53
C GLN A 398 4.16 -14.04 19.53
N THR A 399 3.94 -14.88 18.52
CA THR A 399 2.93 -14.67 17.47
C THR A 399 2.06 -15.92 17.26
N ASP A 400 1.12 -15.88 16.32
CA ASP A 400 0.27 -17.00 15.91
C ASP A 400 -0.04 -16.88 14.42
N PHE A 401 -0.60 -17.92 13.79
CA PHE A 401 -1.04 -17.88 12.39
C PHE A 401 -2.01 -16.71 12.15
N GLY A 402 -3.07 -16.65 12.92
CA GLY A 402 -4.00 -15.53 12.92
C GLY A 402 -3.77 -14.60 14.10
N VAL A 403 -3.63 -13.32 13.82
CA VAL A 403 -3.47 -12.27 14.84
C VAL A 403 -4.30 -11.04 14.46
N PRO A 404 -4.62 -10.13 15.38
CA PRO A 404 -5.30 -8.87 15.07
C PRO A 404 -4.49 -7.99 14.12
N ASN A 405 -5.16 -7.26 13.23
CA ASN A 405 -4.55 -6.18 12.47
C ASN A 405 -4.27 -4.98 13.39
N THR A 406 -3.34 -4.11 13.00
CA THR A 406 -2.89 -2.99 13.82
C THR A 406 -3.35 -1.65 13.24
N VAL A 407 -3.87 -0.77 14.09
CA VAL A 407 -4.17 0.62 13.76
C VAL A 407 -3.29 1.55 14.59
N MET A 408 -2.54 2.40 13.91
CA MET A 408 -1.62 3.37 14.49
C MET A 408 -2.10 4.78 14.18
N GLU A 409 -2.55 5.51 15.18
CA GLU A 409 -2.99 6.90 15.07
C GLU A 409 -1.78 7.83 15.16
N ASN A 410 -1.70 8.78 14.25
CA ASN A 410 -0.72 9.86 14.28
C ASN A 410 -1.15 10.90 15.34
N VAL A 411 -0.29 11.19 16.27
CA VAL A 411 -0.56 12.17 17.33
C VAL A 411 0.24 13.47 17.15
N GLY A 412 0.69 13.70 15.92
CA GLY A 412 1.52 14.82 15.54
C GLY A 412 3.01 14.61 15.81
N HIS A 413 3.85 15.49 15.23
CA HIS A 413 5.32 15.46 15.39
C HIS A 413 5.98 14.12 15.01
N SER A 414 5.49 13.46 13.97
CA SER A 414 5.93 12.13 13.52
C SER A 414 5.85 11.06 14.62
N LYS A 415 4.84 11.15 15.51
CA LYS A 415 4.60 10.20 16.59
C LYS A 415 3.31 9.44 16.36
N PHE A 416 3.38 8.15 16.58
CA PHE A 416 2.23 7.26 16.45
C PHE A 416 1.93 6.56 17.77
N ARG A 417 0.67 6.28 18.00
CA ARG A 417 0.23 5.43 19.12
C ARG A 417 -0.67 4.32 18.59
N SER A 418 -0.57 3.13 19.16
CA SER A 418 -1.52 2.07 18.87
C SER A 418 -2.89 2.42 19.46
N VAL A 419 -3.91 2.25 18.62
CA VAL A 419 -5.33 2.43 19.01
C VAL A 419 -6.17 1.19 18.73
N THR A 420 -5.58 0.10 18.24
CA THR A 420 -6.23 -1.16 17.83
C THR A 420 -7.28 -1.62 18.84
N ALA A 421 -6.93 -1.74 20.11
CA ALA A 421 -7.83 -2.21 21.17
C ALA A 421 -9.05 -1.30 21.43
N ARG A 422 -9.08 -0.10 20.84
CA ARG A 422 -10.16 0.88 20.98
C ARG A 422 -10.91 1.10 19.68
N SER A 423 -10.38 0.61 18.58
CA SER A 423 -10.90 0.87 17.22
C SER A 423 -11.99 -0.14 16.80
N GLY A 424 -12.62 -0.83 17.75
CA GLY A 424 -13.79 -1.67 17.55
C GLY A 424 -13.50 -3.17 17.60
N GLU A 425 -14.53 -3.96 17.96
CA GLU A 425 -14.45 -5.43 18.09
C GLU A 425 -14.05 -6.12 16.76
N ALA A 426 -14.27 -5.45 15.64
CA ALA A 426 -13.87 -5.94 14.32
C ALA A 426 -12.37 -6.21 14.20
N LEU A 427 -11.55 -5.41 14.89
CA LEU A 427 -10.09 -5.54 14.90
C LEU A 427 -9.56 -6.55 15.91
N GLU A 428 -10.40 -7.04 16.84
CA GLU A 428 -10.02 -8.11 17.75
C GLU A 428 -10.02 -9.49 17.08
N GLN A 429 -10.56 -9.60 15.86
CA GLN A 429 -10.62 -10.84 15.12
C GLN A 429 -9.24 -11.25 14.64
N ALA A 430 -8.74 -12.36 15.14
CA ALA A 430 -7.48 -12.94 14.71
C ALA A 430 -7.63 -13.60 13.33
N ARG A 431 -6.94 -13.10 12.32
CA ARG A 431 -6.87 -13.60 10.95
C ARG A 431 -5.41 -13.64 10.47
N SER A 432 -5.13 -14.38 9.43
CA SER A 432 -3.85 -14.28 8.72
C SER A 432 -4.06 -13.37 7.52
N SER A 433 -4.04 -12.06 7.78
CA SER A 433 -4.30 -11.04 6.77
C SER A 433 -3.12 -10.88 5.81
N ARG A 434 -3.40 -10.46 4.55
CA ARG A 434 -2.42 -10.20 3.50
C ARG A 434 -2.67 -8.83 2.88
N GLY A 435 -3.16 -8.77 1.66
CA GLY A 435 -3.51 -7.52 1.01
C GLY A 435 -4.70 -6.82 1.66
N ALA A 436 -4.73 -5.50 1.54
CA ALA A 436 -5.88 -4.68 1.89
C ALA A 436 -6.06 -3.57 0.86
N ALA A 437 -7.30 -3.12 0.67
CA ALA A 437 -7.64 -1.93 -0.11
C ALA A 437 -8.47 -0.97 0.73
N PHE A 438 -8.19 0.32 0.57
CA PHE A 438 -8.78 1.39 1.34
C PHE A 438 -9.52 2.34 0.40
N ASP A 439 -10.80 2.58 0.66
CA ASP A 439 -11.63 3.49 -0.11
C ASP A 439 -12.90 3.89 0.65
N ASP A 440 -13.56 4.93 0.20
CA ASP A 440 -14.90 5.31 0.68
C ASP A 440 -15.95 4.51 -0.11
N PHE A 441 -16.30 3.31 0.37
CA PHE A 441 -17.21 2.40 -0.33
C PHE A 441 -18.69 2.75 -0.16
N ASP A 442 -19.08 3.60 0.80
CA ASP A 442 -20.47 3.97 1.03
C ASP A 442 -20.77 5.46 0.78
N GLY A 443 -19.75 6.26 0.45
CA GLY A 443 -19.89 7.66 0.08
C GLY A 443 -20.04 8.59 1.30
N ASP A 444 -19.61 8.17 2.50
CA ASP A 444 -19.70 8.98 3.71
C ASP A 444 -18.45 9.85 3.96
N GLY A 445 -17.42 9.69 3.14
CA GLY A 445 -16.18 10.45 3.15
C GLY A 445 -15.11 9.92 4.08
N LYS A 446 -15.32 8.76 4.70
CA LYS A 446 -14.33 8.07 5.51
C LYS A 446 -13.81 6.85 4.76
N LEU A 447 -12.53 6.56 4.94
CA LEU A 447 -11.93 5.42 4.27
C LEU A 447 -12.23 4.11 5.02
N ASP A 448 -12.90 3.21 4.34
CA ASP A 448 -13.20 1.85 4.75
C ASP A 448 -12.08 0.89 4.33
N VAL A 449 -12.14 -0.36 4.76
CA VAL A 449 -11.11 -1.36 4.44
C VAL A 449 -11.73 -2.67 3.98
N VAL A 450 -11.24 -3.20 2.85
CA VAL A 450 -11.44 -4.60 2.45
C VAL A 450 -10.12 -5.33 2.63
N ILE A 451 -10.15 -6.47 3.34
CA ILE A 451 -8.94 -7.24 3.70
C ILE A 451 -9.05 -8.65 3.13
N LEU A 452 -8.01 -9.08 2.43
CA LEU A 452 -7.85 -10.46 2.02
C LEU A 452 -7.14 -11.24 3.14
N ASN A 453 -7.76 -12.32 3.58
CA ASN A 453 -7.23 -13.23 4.60
C ASN A 453 -6.81 -14.54 3.96
N CYS A 454 -5.59 -15.02 4.26
CA CYS A 454 -5.04 -16.25 3.73
C CYS A 454 -5.89 -17.46 4.20
N ASP A 455 -6.30 -18.31 3.24
CA ASP A 455 -7.17 -19.48 3.44
C ASP A 455 -8.43 -19.23 4.28
N ALA A 456 -8.99 -18.03 4.17
CA ALA A 456 -10.16 -17.60 4.93
C ALA A 456 -11.05 -16.64 4.13
N GLU A 457 -12.22 -16.31 4.71
CA GLU A 457 -13.11 -15.30 4.15
C GLU A 457 -12.45 -13.91 4.17
N ALA A 458 -12.67 -13.12 3.12
CA ALA A 458 -12.34 -11.71 3.10
C ALA A 458 -13.12 -10.98 4.21
N GLN A 459 -12.57 -9.88 4.69
CA GLN A 459 -13.20 -9.06 5.72
C GLN A 459 -13.46 -7.66 5.17
N VAL A 460 -14.63 -7.11 5.46
CA VAL A 460 -15.03 -5.75 5.05
C VAL A 460 -15.31 -4.94 6.30
N LEU A 461 -14.52 -3.91 6.53
CA LEU A 461 -14.59 -3.04 7.68
C LEU A 461 -15.05 -1.65 7.27
N ARG A 462 -16.20 -1.24 7.78
CA ARG A 462 -16.67 0.12 7.64
C ARG A 462 -16.01 1.01 8.68
N ASN A 463 -15.45 2.13 8.26
CA ASN A 463 -14.99 3.17 9.16
C ASN A 463 -16.21 3.90 9.77
N SER A 464 -16.40 3.66 11.04
CA SER A 464 -17.51 4.22 11.82
C SER A 464 -17.04 5.23 12.88
N SER A 465 -15.91 5.87 12.64
CA SER A 465 -15.34 6.92 13.49
C SER A 465 -16.34 8.01 13.78
N GLN A 466 -16.42 8.43 15.04
CA GLN A 466 -17.39 9.42 15.50
C GLN A 466 -16.67 10.70 15.88
N ASN A 467 -16.66 11.68 14.98
CA ASN A 467 -16.12 13.01 15.19
C ASN A 467 -16.84 14.02 14.29
N ASP A 468 -16.55 15.31 14.45
CA ASP A 468 -17.08 16.40 13.64
C ASP A 468 -16.09 16.86 12.56
N ASN A 469 -15.10 16.01 12.22
CA ASN A 469 -14.12 16.32 11.21
C ASN A 469 -14.70 16.25 9.80
N SER A 470 -14.17 17.07 8.96
CA SER A 470 -14.57 17.24 7.56
C SER A 470 -13.52 16.61 6.65
N TRP A 471 -13.91 16.39 5.42
CA TRP A 471 -13.09 15.71 4.42
C TRP A 471 -13.21 16.34 3.03
N LEU A 472 -12.28 16.02 2.15
CA LEU A 472 -12.36 16.27 0.71
C LEU A 472 -11.81 15.05 -0.04
N ILE A 473 -12.59 14.58 -1.00
CA ILE A 473 -12.12 13.56 -1.96
C ILE A 473 -12.00 14.21 -3.33
N LEU A 474 -10.86 14.02 -3.98
CA LEU A 474 -10.61 14.53 -5.32
C LEU A 474 -10.53 13.39 -6.32
N ASP A 475 -11.19 13.56 -7.46
CA ASP A 475 -11.05 12.74 -8.65
C ASP A 475 -10.40 13.61 -9.73
N LEU A 476 -9.17 13.28 -10.12
CA LEU A 476 -8.38 14.06 -11.07
C LEU A 476 -8.46 13.44 -12.47
N ILE A 477 -8.71 14.29 -13.47
CA ILE A 477 -8.72 13.89 -14.87
C ILE A 477 -7.72 14.75 -15.63
N SER A 478 -6.59 14.18 -16.04
CA SER A 478 -5.64 14.86 -16.92
C SER A 478 -6.12 14.82 -18.37
N THR A 479 -5.75 15.83 -19.13
CA THR A 479 -6.06 15.97 -20.56
C THR A 479 -4.80 16.12 -21.43
N SER A 480 -3.65 16.36 -20.81
CA SER A 480 -2.36 16.57 -21.50
C SER A 480 -1.30 15.50 -21.19
N ALA A 481 -1.56 14.66 -20.18
CA ALA A 481 -0.73 13.54 -19.75
C ALA A 481 -1.57 12.26 -19.61
N ASN A 482 -1.14 11.29 -18.78
CA ASN A 482 -1.96 10.12 -18.51
C ASN A 482 -3.28 10.53 -17.83
N ARG A 483 -4.40 9.98 -18.31
CA ARG A 483 -5.74 10.42 -17.93
C ARG A 483 -6.04 10.23 -16.44
N ASP A 484 -5.48 9.20 -15.81
CA ASP A 484 -5.62 8.94 -14.37
C ASP A 484 -4.83 9.90 -13.48
N ALA A 485 -4.11 10.86 -14.10
CA ALA A 485 -3.28 11.87 -13.43
C ALA A 485 -2.24 11.26 -12.46
N ILE A 486 -1.73 10.04 -12.73
CA ILE A 486 -0.66 9.42 -11.93
C ILE A 486 0.58 10.31 -12.02
N GLY A 487 1.16 10.65 -10.86
CA GLY A 487 2.25 11.62 -10.70
C GLY A 487 1.77 13.06 -10.40
N ALA A 488 0.45 13.33 -10.38
CA ALA A 488 -0.07 14.63 -9.95
C ALA A 488 0.21 14.89 -8.48
N LYS A 489 0.59 16.12 -8.16
CA LYS A 489 0.81 16.57 -6.78
C LYS A 489 -0.29 17.54 -6.37
N VAL A 490 -0.89 17.28 -5.21
CA VAL A 490 -2.02 18.06 -4.72
C VAL A 490 -1.69 18.66 -3.36
N TRP A 491 -1.97 19.95 -3.22
CA TRP A 491 -1.89 20.66 -1.95
C TRP A 491 -3.26 21.23 -1.58
N VAL A 492 -3.66 20.97 -0.35
CA VAL A 492 -4.86 21.54 0.24
C VAL A 492 -4.44 22.50 1.36
N HIS A 493 -4.85 23.77 1.23
CA HIS A 493 -4.60 24.81 2.22
C HIS A 493 -5.86 25.02 3.05
N VAL A 494 -5.76 24.78 4.35
CA VAL A 494 -6.88 24.89 5.28
C VAL A 494 -6.41 25.39 6.64
N HIS A 495 -6.99 26.50 7.15
CA HIS A 495 -6.68 27.09 8.45
C HIS A 495 -5.16 27.28 8.73
N GLY A 496 -4.39 27.61 7.68
CA GLY A 496 -2.95 27.81 7.77
C GLY A 496 -2.10 26.55 7.75
N LYS A 497 -2.72 25.34 7.75
CA LYS A 497 -2.06 24.08 7.42
C LYS A 497 -1.98 23.93 5.90
N ARG A 498 -0.98 23.20 5.43
CA ARG A 498 -0.85 22.74 4.03
C ARG A 498 -0.71 21.25 4.03
N LEU A 499 -1.73 20.56 3.56
CA LEU A 499 -1.73 19.11 3.39
C LEU A 499 -1.23 18.77 1.99
N PHE A 500 -0.53 17.66 1.85
CA PHE A 500 0.08 17.23 0.60
C PHE A 500 -0.22 15.75 0.32
N VAL A 501 -0.59 15.44 -0.92
CA VAL A 501 -0.71 14.07 -1.42
C VAL A 501 -0.23 14.03 -2.87
N GLU A 502 0.57 13.02 -3.21
CA GLU A 502 0.88 12.66 -4.59
C GLU A 502 -0.07 11.56 -5.05
N ARG A 503 -0.56 11.66 -6.29
CA ARG A 503 -1.38 10.62 -6.91
C ARG A 503 -0.47 9.50 -7.42
N ILE A 504 -0.43 8.40 -6.70
CA ILE A 504 0.38 7.22 -7.00
C ILE A 504 -0.50 6.05 -7.48
N ASN A 505 0.13 5.00 -8.02
CA ASN A 505 -0.49 3.75 -8.44
C ASN A 505 0.28 2.56 -7.87
N GLY A 506 -0.43 1.47 -7.56
CA GLY A 506 0.16 0.28 -6.94
C GLY A 506 0.72 0.58 -5.53
N ARG A 507 0.20 -0.04 -4.48
CA ARG A 507 0.60 0.26 -3.10
C ARG A 507 0.17 -0.85 -2.14
N GLY A 508 0.69 -0.83 -0.93
CA GLY A 508 0.42 -1.84 0.07
C GLY A 508 1.16 -3.14 -0.23
N TYR A 509 0.53 -4.27 0.05
CA TYR A 509 1.05 -5.59 -0.27
C TYR A 509 0.34 -6.14 -1.50
N GLN A 510 1.04 -6.13 -2.65
CA GLN A 510 0.54 -6.70 -3.92
C GLN A 510 -0.86 -6.17 -4.32
N SER A 511 -1.21 -4.97 -3.89
CA SER A 511 -2.58 -4.42 -3.96
C SER A 511 -2.63 -3.11 -4.71
N HIS A 512 -3.84 -2.66 -5.01
CA HIS A 512 -4.12 -1.36 -5.58
C HIS A 512 -5.37 -0.75 -4.94
N TYR A 513 -5.33 0.57 -4.72
CA TYR A 513 -6.45 1.34 -4.19
C TYR A 513 -6.96 2.31 -5.26
N SER A 514 -8.19 2.76 -5.11
CA SER A 514 -8.84 3.70 -6.02
C SER A 514 -7.97 4.92 -6.38
N LYS A 515 -8.23 5.49 -7.54
CA LYS A 515 -7.56 6.71 -8.02
C LYS A 515 -7.93 7.97 -7.24
N ARG A 516 -8.92 7.91 -6.37
CA ARG A 516 -9.38 9.07 -5.58
C ARG A 516 -8.36 9.46 -4.52
N ILE A 517 -8.17 10.77 -4.36
CA ILE A 517 -7.27 11.35 -3.37
C ILE A 517 -8.12 11.84 -2.20
N HIS A 518 -7.86 11.33 -1.01
CA HIS A 518 -8.55 11.68 0.22
C HIS A 518 -7.74 12.66 1.06
N PHE A 519 -8.42 13.67 1.63
CA PHE A 519 -7.91 14.59 2.62
C PHE A 519 -8.86 14.67 3.80
N GLY A 520 -8.39 14.37 5.00
CA GLY A 520 -9.05 14.80 6.22
C GLY A 520 -8.67 16.26 6.50
N LEU A 521 -9.59 17.03 7.07
CA LEU A 521 -9.48 18.49 7.15
C LEU A 521 -9.60 19.02 8.57
N GLY A 522 -9.90 18.15 9.55
CA GLY A 522 -10.36 18.58 10.85
C GLY A 522 -11.73 19.24 10.79
N ASN A 523 -12.14 19.90 11.87
CA ASN A 523 -13.44 20.55 11.96
C ASN A 523 -13.48 21.88 11.19
N VAL A 524 -13.81 21.84 9.89
CA VAL A 524 -13.91 23.00 9.01
C VAL A 524 -15.10 22.89 8.07
N ASN A 525 -15.60 24.03 7.56
CA ASN A 525 -16.70 24.05 6.58
C ASN A 525 -16.21 24.34 5.15
N SER A 526 -14.99 24.87 5.02
CA SER A 526 -14.42 25.25 3.73
C SER A 526 -12.90 25.19 3.74
N ILE A 527 -12.33 24.98 2.58
CA ILE A 527 -10.93 24.90 2.27
C ILE A 527 -10.54 26.22 1.62
N ASP A 528 -9.45 26.84 2.08
CA ASP A 528 -8.98 28.12 1.55
C ASP A 528 -8.59 27.99 0.07
N ARG A 529 -7.81 26.93 -0.26
CA ARG A 529 -7.31 26.72 -1.62
C ARG A 529 -6.92 25.26 -1.86
N VAL A 530 -7.23 24.76 -3.05
CA VAL A 530 -6.73 23.50 -3.61
C VAL A 530 -5.81 23.82 -4.77
N GLU A 531 -4.60 23.29 -4.78
CA GLU A 531 -3.63 23.39 -5.88
C GLU A 531 -3.35 22.00 -6.42
N VAL A 532 -3.40 21.82 -7.73
CA VAL A 532 -3.00 20.61 -8.44
C VAL A 532 -1.84 20.97 -9.38
N LEU A 533 -0.71 20.31 -9.21
CA LEU A 533 0.35 20.26 -10.21
C LEU A 533 0.13 18.98 -11.02
N TRP A 534 -0.21 19.14 -12.28
CA TRP A 534 -0.49 18.02 -13.17
C TRP A 534 0.79 17.29 -13.60
N PRO A 535 0.73 15.97 -13.88
CA PRO A 535 1.89 15.22 -14.33
C PRO A 535 2.35 15.68 -15.72
N GLY A 536 3.55 15.28 -16.12
CA GLY A 536 4.15 15.62 -17.41
C GLY A 536 4.99 16.89 -17.41
N LYS A 537 5.67 17.13 -18.52
CA LYS A 537 6.77 18.13 -18.63
C LYS A 537 6.32 19.60 -18.68
N GLN A 538 5.02 19.87 -18.74
CA GLN A 538 4.53 21.25 -18.96
C GLN A 538 4.37 22.03 -17.65
N ASN A 539 4.48 21.41 -16.49
CA ASN A 539 4.28 22.02 -15.17
C ASN A 539 2.94 22.78 -15.05
N LEU A 540 1.88 22.24 -15.64
CA LEU A 540 0.55 22.84 -15.60
C LEU A 540 0.00 22.81 -14.17
N ARG A 541 -0.69 23.89 -13.78
CA ARG A 541 -1.26 24.02 -12.45
C ARG A 541 -2.72 24.48 -12.52
N THR A 542 -3.56 23.83 -11.73
CA THR A 542 -4.93 24.30 -11.47
C THR A 542 -5.00 24.77 -10.01
N VAL A 543 -5.61 25.92 -9.79
CA VAL A 543 -5.83 26.50 -8.46
C VAL A 543 -7.31 26.83 -8.29
N ILE A 544 -7.92 26.32 -7.23
CA ILE A 544 -9.33 26.56 -6.90
C ILE A 544 -9.39 27.13 -5.49
N GLU A 545 -10.01 28.30 -5.35
CA GLU A 545 -10.19 29.00 -4.07
C GLU A 545 -11.56 28.71 -3.47
N ASN A 546 -11.67 28.74 -2.13
CA ASN A 546 -12.90 28.65 -1.38
C ASN A 546 -13.74 27.39 -1.71
N VAL A 547 -13.11 26.22 -1.61
CA VAL A 547 -13.76 24.94 -1.88
C VAL A 547 -14.55 24.48 -0.65
N PRO A 548 -15.86 24.16 -0.76
CA PRO A 548 -16.60 23.58 0.36
C PRO A 548 -15.99 22.24 0.81
N ALA A 549 -16.04 21.96 2.11
CA ALA A 549 -15.70 20.66 2.67
C ALA A 549 -16.83 19.63 2.45
N ASN A 550 -16.58 18.37 2.79
CA ASN A 550 -17.52 17.25 2.76
C ASN A 550 -18.12 16.99 1.37
N GLN A 551 -17.24 16.84 0.36
CA GLN A 551 -17.65 16.50 -1.00
C GLN A 551 -16.60 15.68 -1.75
N ILE A 552 -17.07 14.93 -2.73
CA ILE A 552 -16.25 14.40 -3.81
C ILE A 552 -16.23 15.46 -4.93
N LYS A 553 -15.03 15.86 -5.37
CA LYS A 553 -14.87 16.90 -6.39
C LYS A 553 -14.00 16.42 -7.53
N THR A 554 -14.58 16.34 -8.72
CA THR A 554 -13.79 16.12 -9.94
C THR A 554 -13.09 17.43 -10.36
N ILE A 555 -11.79 17.35 -10.63
CA ILE A 555 -10.98 18.43 -11.19
C ILE A 555 -10.43 17.94 -12.53
N ILE A 556 -10.77 18.64 -13.60
CA ILE A 556 -10.28 18.36 -14.94
C ILE A 556 -9.18 19.37 -15.24
N GLU A 557 -8.08 18.89 -15.84
CA GLU A 557 -6.97 19.74 -16.25
C GLU A 557 -7.44 20.72 -17.33
N ASP A 558 -7.29 22.03 -17.06
CA ASP A 558 -7.61 23.10 -18.03
C ASP A 558 -6.38 23.37 -18.92
N HIS A 559 -6.62 23.59 -20.22
CA HIS A 559 -5.61 23.90 -21.25
C HIS A 559 -5.11 25.35 -21.18
#